data_8004d263aea5f22cd34775159c577754
#
_entry.id   8004d263aea5f22cd34775159c577754
#
_cell.length_a   1.000
_cell.length_b   1.000
_cell.length_c   1.000
_cell.angle_alpha   90.00
_cell.angle_beta   90.00
_cell.angle_gamma   90.00
#
_symmetry.space_group_name_H-M   'P 1'
#
loop_
_entity.id
_entity.type
_entity.pdbx_description
1 polymer ?
#
loop_
_entity_poly.entity_id
_entity_poly.type
_entity_poly.pdbx_seq_one_letter_code
_entity_poly.pdbx_strand_id
1 'polypeptide(L)'
;DTLVRVRKVPLRNQLKIIAVFSFFSLLLVSYYFFQLKRVTQLLSVGILALTLLYTLPFFPNRKNARNWAGIKIYIVSFCWVGATLVLPLINAEIAFTADFYLKCVQRFILVFVLILIFEILDLANDDPHLHTVPQQIGVKRTKILGLLLLIPFYLLEFLKSNFDRNQL
;
A
#
# COMPACT_ATOMS: atom_id res chain seq x y z
N ASP A 1 44.54 -4.39 -9.04
CA ASP A 1 43.52 -3.42 -9.57
C ASP A 1 42.61 -4.03 -10.62
N THR A 2 41.93 -5.12 -10.27
CA THR A 2 40.97 -5.84 -11.13
C THR A 2 39.59 -5.89 -10.46
N LEU A 3 39.13 -4.80 -9.91
CA LEU A 3 37.82 -4.77 -9.29
C LEU A 3 36.89 -3.79 -9.99
N VAL A 4 35.75 -4.34 -10.42
CA VAL A 4 34.55 -3.69 -10.87
C VAL A 4 34.58 -3.13 -12.29
N ARG A 5 34.76 -4.02 -13.25
CA ARG A 5 34.08 -3.84 -14.54
C ARG A 5 32.59 -4.15 -14.31
N VAL A 6 31.87 -3.25 -13.64
CA VAL A 6 30.39 -3.28 -13.67
C VAL A 6 30.00 -3.23 -15.13
N ARG A 7 29.52 -4.37 -15.63
CA ARG A 7 28.97 -4.52 -16.96
C ARG A 7 27.89 -3.45 -17.10
N LYS A 8 28.20 -2.34 -17.75
CA LYS A 8 27.20 -1.36 -18.20
C LYS A 8 26.34 -2.08 -19.24
N VAL A 9 25.40 -2.90 -18.77
CA VAL A 9 24.32 -3.41 -19.60
C VAL A 9 23.71 -2.18 -20.25
N PRO A 10 23.39 -2.21 -21.55
CA PRO A 10 22.90 -1.03 -22.26
C PRO A 10 21.56 -0.60 -21.64
N LEU A 11 21.62 0.19 -20.57
CA LEU A 11 20.49 0.80 -19.86
C LEU A 11 19.44 1.35 -20.82
N ARG A 12 19.88 1.88 -21.96
CA ARG A 12 19.00 2.45 -22.98
C ARG A 12 18.04 1.45 -23.61
N ASN A 13 18.44 0.18 -23.81
CA ASN A 13 17.53 -0.83 -24.36
C ASN A 13 16.56 -1.34 -23.29
N GLN A 14 16.98 -1.49 -22.05
CA GLN A 14 16.11 -1.84 -20.96
C GLN A 14 15.07 -0.75 -20.69
N LEU A 15 15.46 0.52 -20.74
CA LEU A 15 14.51 1.64 -20.58
C LEU A 15 13.46 1.67 -21.70
N LYS A 16 13.82 1.35 -22.95
CA LYS A 16 12.85 1.24 -24.05
C LYS A 16 11.85 0.11 -23.82
N ILE A 17 12.33 -1.06 -23.39
CA ILE A 17 11.47 -2.20 -23.08
C ILE A 17 10.50 -1.85 -21.95
N ILE A 18 11.00 -1.27 -20.86
CA ILE A 18 10.17 -0.81 -19.74
C ILE A 18 9.13 0.21 -20.20
N ALA A 19 9.52 1.19 -21.02
CA ALA A 19 8.60 2.20 -21.54
C ALA A 19 7.48 1.59 -22.41
N VAL A 20 7.82 0.62 -23.28
CA VAL A 20 6.84 -0.09 -24.10
C VAL A 20 5.86 -0.88 -23.24
N PHE A 21 6.35 -1.67 -22.29
CA PHE A 21 5.47 -2.42 -21.36
C PHE A 21 4.60 -1.50 -20.52
N SER A 22 5.16 -0.38 -20.02
CA SER A 22 4.40 0.62 -19.26
C SER A 22 3.28 1.24 -20.11
N PHE A 23 3.55 1.53 -21.37
CA PHE A 23 2.56 2.08 -22.29
C PHE A 23 1.41 1.10 -22.53
N PHE A 24 1.72 -0.17 -22.84
CA PHE A 24 0.69 -1.20 -23.01
C PHE A 24 -0.10 -1.46 -21.73
N SER A 25 0.56 -1.49 -20.59
CA SER A 25 -0.10 -1.63 -19.29
C SER A 25 -1.07 -0.46 -19.01
N LEU A 26 -0.67 0.76 -19.36
CA LEU A 26 -1.52 1.94 -19.22
C LEU A 26 -2.76 1.85 -20.12
N LEU A 27 -2.61 1.39 -21.36
CA LEU A 27 -3.74 1.18 -22.27
C LEU A 27 -4.72 0.13 -21.72
N LEU A 28 -4.21 -1.00 -21.21
CA LEU A 28 -5.04 -2.04 -20.61
C LEU A 28 -5.78 -1.53 -19.36
N VAL A 29 -5.07 -0.85 -18.47
CA VAL A 29 -5.68 -0.25 -17.27
C VAL A 29 -6.77 0.75 -17.66
N SER A 30 -6.52 1.61 -18.65
CA SER A 30 -7.51 2.56 -19.13
C SER A 30 -8.74 1.86 -19.70
N TYR A 31 -8.54 0.83 -20.54
CA TYR A 31 -9.62 0.05 -21.11
C TYR A 31 -10.52 -0.59 -20.04
N TYR A 32 -9.93 -1.29 -19.06
CA TYR A 32 -10.69 -1.90 -17.97
C TYR A 32 -11.29 -0.88 -17.02
N PHE A 33 -10.63 0.26 -16.79
CA PHE A 33 -11.18 1.34 -15.97
C PHE A 33 -12.52 1.85 -16.49
N PHE A 34 -12.66 2.02 -17.82
CA PHE A 34 -13.93 2.46 -18.41
C PHE A 34 -15.03 1.39 -18.39
N GLN A 35 -14.69 0.12 -18.14
CA GLN A 35 -15.67 -0.94 -17.93
C GLN A 35 -16.21 -1.02 -16.50
N LEU A 36 -15.54 -0.38 -15.54
CA LEU A 36 -16.00 -0.33 -14.16
C LEU A 36 -17.27 0.49 -14.03
N LYS A 37 -18.08 0.19 -13.01
CA LYS A 37 -19.24 0.97 -12.65
C LYS A 37 -18.86 2.39 -12.24
N ARG A 38 -19.73 3.37 -12.47
CA ARG A 38 -19.48 4.79 -12.21
C ARG A 38 -19.00 5.06 -10.78
N VAL A 39 -19.64 4.41 -9.78
CA VAL A 39 -19.26 4.55 -8.38
C VAL A 39 -17.84 4.03 -8.14
N THR A 40 -17.50 2.89 -8.74
CA THR A 40 -16.16 2.30 -8.64
C THR A 40 -15.11 3.19 -9.31
N GLN A 41 -15.43 3.78 -10.47
CA GLN A 41 -14.54 4.74 -11.15
C GLN A 41 -14.26 5.96 -10.26
N LEU A 42 -15.31 6.55 -9.66
CA LEU A 42 -15.17 7.71 -8.79
C LEU A 42 -14.29 7.41 -7.56
N LEU A 43 -14.54 6.28 -6.91
CA LEU A 43 -13.73 5.85 -5.77
C LEU A 43 -12.30 5.52 -6.16
N SER A 44 -12.07 4.89 -7.32
CA SER A 44 -10.72 4.62 -7.84
C SER A 44 -9.94 5.92 -8.07
N VAL A 45 -10.60 6.94 -8.64
CA VAL A 45 -10.00 8.28 -8.80
C VAL A 45 -9.71 8.92 -7.45
N GLY A 46 -10.60 8.76 -6.45
CA GLY A 46 -10.37 9.24 -5.09
C GLY A 46 -9.14 8.61 -4.43
N ILE A 47 -8.98 7.28 -4.54
CA ILE A 47 -7.81 6.56 -4.04
C ILE A 47 -6.53 7.01 -4.77
N LEU A 48 -6.62 7.17 -6.09
CA LEU A 48 -5.50 7.68 -6.90
C LEU A 48 -5.11 9.09 -6.46
N ALA A 49 -6.08 9.99 -6.29
CA ALA A 49 -5.85 11.36 -5.83
C ALA A 49 -5.17 11.38 -4.44
N LEU A 50 -5.62 10.53 -3.51
CA LEU A 50 -5.01 10.39 -2.20
C LEU A 50 -3.55 9.89 -2.30
N THR A 51 -3.30 8.93 -3.18
CA THR A 51 -1.95 8.40 -3.45
C THR A 51 -1.04 9.48 -4.07
N LEU A 52 -1.56 10.28 -5.00
CA LEU A 52 -0.83 11.39 -5.61
C LEU A 52 -0.53 12.49 -4.59
N LEU A 53 -1.52 12.86 -3.76
CA LEU A 53 -1.34 13.85 -2.70
C LEU A 53 -0.27 13.41 -1.68
N TYR A 54 -0.21 12.11 -1.41
CA TYR A 54 0.83 11.51 -0.57
C TYR A 54 2.22 11.57 -1.22
N THR A 55 2.30 11.31 -2.55
CA THR A 55 3.57 11.12 -3.26
C THR A 55 4.15 12.44 -3.75
N LEU A 56 3.29 13.36 -4.23
CA LEU A 56 3.72 14.60 -4.84
C LEU A 56 3.88 15.73 -3.80
N PRO A 57 4.87 16.62 -3.98
CA PRO A 57 5.16 17.72 -3.07
C PRO A 57 4.18 18.89 -3.29
N PHE A 58 2.90 18.71 -2.95
CA PHE A 58 1.87 19.73 -3.08
C PHE A 58 1.89 20.80 -1.98
N PHE A 59 2.57 20.53 -0.86
CA PHE A 59 2.60 21.46 0.27
C PHE A 59 3.69 22.54 0.12
N PRO A 60 3.51 23.73 0.74
CA PRO A 60 4.53 24.75 0.78
C PRO A 60 5.89 24.20 1.26
N ASN A 61 6.99 24.70 0.71
CA ASN A 61 8.37 24.25 0.95
C ASN A 61 8.68 22.84 0.39
N ARG A 62 8.00 22.41 -0.67
CA ARG A 62 8.17 21.08 -1.29
C ARG A 62 8.01 19.91 -0.31
N LYS A 63 7.20 20.11 0.74
CA LYS A 63 6.83 19.04 1.64
C LYS A 63 5.68 18.24 1.02
N ASN A 64 5.72 16.93 1.18
CA ASN A 64 4.63 16.02 0.83
C ASN A 64 4.06 15.40 2.12
N ALA A 65 2.89 14.82 2.06
CA ALA A 65 2.29 14.16 3.22
C ALA A 65 3.14 12.99 3.75
N ARG A 66 4.05 12.46 2.93
CA ARG A 66 5.05 11.46 3.31
C ARG A 66 5.97 11.94 4.45
N ASN A 67 6.23 13.26 4.54
CA ASN A 67 7.10 13.82 5.58
C ASN A 67 6.39 14.05 6.92
N TRP A 68 5.08 13.76 7.01
CA TRP A 68 4.36 13.81 8.27
C TRP A 68 4.59 12.52 9.05
N ALA A 69 5.15 12.68 10.23
CA ALA A 69 5.47 11.57 11.13
C ALA A 69 4.29 10.60 11.30
N GLY A 70 4.48 9.35 10.91
CA GLY A 70 3.50 8.28 11.11
C GLY A 70 2.27 8.29 10.19
N ILE A 71 1.88 9.41 9.56
CA ILE A 71 0.69 9.49 8.70
C ILE A 71 0.84 8.62 7.45
N LYS A 72 2.06 8.48 6.95
CA LYS A 72 2.41 7.61 5.83
C LYS A 72 1.79 6.21 5.94
N ILE A 73 1.94 5.56 7.08
CA ILE A 73 1.50 4.18 7.30
C ILE A 73 -0.02 4.08 7.18
N TYR A 74 -0.75 5.04 7.76
CA TYR A 74 -2.21 5.08 7.71
C TYR A 74 -2.74 5.28 6.29
N ILE A 75 -2.19 6.25 5.54
CA ILE A 75 -2.63 6.53 4.17
C ILE A 75 -2.42 5.31 3.27
N VAL A 76 -1.23 4.70 3.32
CA VAL A 76 -0.92 3.52 2.51
C VAL A 76 -1.82 2.35 2.89
N SER A 77 -2.03 2.09 4.18
CA SER A 77 -2.91 1.01 4.65
C SER A 77 -4.36 1.23 4.19
N PHE A 78 -4.88 2.46 4.27
CA PHE A 78 -6.20 2.82 3.77
C PHE A 78 -6.33 2.63 2.26
N CYS A 79 -5.36 3.09 1.48
CA CYS A 79 -5.35 2.90 0.03
C CYS A 79 -5.36 1.42 -0.35
N TRP A 80 -4.60 0.59 0.36
CA TRP A 80 -4.58 -0.86 0.14
C TRP A 80 -5.92 -1.52 0.47
N VAL A 81 -6.55 -1.19 1.60
CA VAL A 81 -7.90 -1.70 1.94
C VAL A 81 -8.91 -1.26 0.88
N GLY A 82 -8.89 0.01 0.51
CA GLY A 82 -9.77 0.56 -0.52
C GLY A 82 -9.63 -0.18 -1.85
N ALA A 83 -8.40 -0.30 -2.35
CA ALA A 83 -8.12 -0.91 -3.65
C ALA A 83 -8.38 -2.43 -3.68
N THR A 84 -8.09 -3.16 -2.60
CA THR A 84 -8.13 -4.64 -2.61
C THR A 84 -9.41 -5.25 -2.06
N LEU A 85 -10.20 -4.52 -1.28
CA LEU A 85 -11.45 -5.01 -0.68
C LEU A 85 -12.65 -4.17 -1.09
N VAL A 86 -12.57 -2.85 -0.92
CA VAL A 86 -13.75 -1.99 -1.11
C VAL A 86 -14.13 -1.88 -2.59
N LEU A 87 -13.17 -1.57 -3.47
CA LEU A 87 -13.45 -1.41 -4.90
C LEU A 87 -14.04 -2.67 -5.55
N PRO A 88 -13.49 -3.89 -5.34
CA PRO A 88 -14.06 -5.10 -5.92
C PRO A 88 -15.50 -5.36 -5.46
N LEU A 89 -15.82 -5.18 -4.18
CA LEU A 89 -17.16 -5.40 -3.67
C LEU A 89 -18.17 -4.41 -4.24
N ILE A 90 -17.81 -3.13 -4.30
CA ILE A 90 -18.68 -2.10 -4.88
C ILE A 90 -18.92 -2.38 -6.37
N ASN A 91 -17.87 -2.78 -7.09
CA ASN A 91 -18.04 -3.12 -8.51
C ASN A 91 -18.92 -4.36 -8.73
N ALA A 92 -18.87 -5.32 -7.81
CA ALA A 92 -19.72 -6.52 -7.83
C ALA A 92 -21.13 -6.29 -7.24
N GLU A 93 -21.44 -5.10 -6.70
CA GLU A 93 -22.70 -4.78 -6.01
C GLU A 93 -23.03 -5.73 -4.85
N ILE A 94 -22.00 -6.25 -4.18
CA ILE A 94 -22.16 -7.11 -3.03
C ILE A 94 -22.42 -6.25 -1.80
N ALA A 95 -23.44 -6.60 -1.02
CA ALA A 95 -23.77 -5.90 0.22
C ALA A 95 -22.66 -6.02 1.26
N PHE A 96 -22.41 -4.95 1.98
CA PHE A 96 -21.44 -4.93 3.08
C PHE A 96 -22.00 -5.69 4.29
N THR A 97 -21.37 -6.81 4.62
CA THR A 97 -21.69 -7.63 5.79
C THR A 97 -20.80 -7.26 6.97
N ALA A 98 -21.14 -7.73 8.18
CA ALA A 98 -20.27 -7.59 9.35
C ALA A 98 -18.86 -8.18 9.08
N ASP A 99 -18.80 -9.33 8.42
CA ASP A 99 -17.55 -10.00 8.06
C ASP A 99 -16.69 -9.17 7.09
N PHE A 100 -17.32 -8.39 6.21
CA PHE A 100 -16.58 -7.45 5.34
C PHE A 100 -15.84 -6.39 6.16
N TYR A 101 -16.49 -5.79 7.16
CA TYR A 101 -15.82 -4.80 8.01
C TYR A 101 -14.68 -5.43 8.82
N LEU A 102 -14.84 -6.65 9.32
CA LEU A 102 -13.78 -7.39 9.99
C LEU A 102 -12.59 -7.63 9.05
N LYS A 103 -12.86 -8.05 7.80
CA LYS A 103 -11.82 -8.21 6.76
C LYS A 103 -11.10 -6.89 6.45
N CYS A 104 -11.81 -5.77 6.42
CA CYS A 104 -11.20 -4.45 6.21
C CYS A 104 -10.22 -4.10 7.35
N VAL A 105 -10.63 -4.29 8.62
CA VAL A 105 -9.78 -4.04 9.78
C VAL A 105 -8.56 -4.98 9.76
N GLN A 106 -8.76 -6.26 9.50
CA GLN A 106 -7.65 -7.22 9.38
C GLN A 106 -6.67 -6.83 8.27
N ARG A 107 -7.17 -6.48 7.09
CA ARG A 107 -6.32 -6.06 5.97
C ARG A 107 -5.54 -4.79 6.32
N PHE A 108 -6.18 -3.84 7.01
CA PHE A 108 -5.54 -2.62 7.48
C PHE A 108 -4.38 -2.95 8.44
N ILE A 109 -4.63 -3.78 9.46
CA ILE A 109 -3.62 -4.19 10.44
C ILE A 109 -2.46 -4.91 9.74
N LEU A 110 -2.76 -5.85 8.83
CA LEU A 110 -1.74 -6.59 8.09
C LEU A 110 -0.82 -5.66 7.30
N VAL A 111 -1.39 -4.76 6.51
CA VAL A 111 -0.61 -3.81 5.69
C VAL A 111 0.18 -2.87 6.59
N PHE A 112 -0.41 -2.41 7.68
CA PHE A 112 0.27 -1.58 8.68
C PHE A 112 1.53 -2.27 9.23
N VAL A 113 1.42 -3.53 9.64
CA VAL A 113 2.55 -4.33 10.14
C VAL A 113 3.61 -4.53 9.05
N LEU A 114 3.20 -4.81 7.81
CA LEU A 114 4.13 -4.95 6.68
C LEU A 114 4.91 -3.66 6.44
N ILE A 115 4.27 -2.50 6.51
CA ILE A 115 4.95 -1.21 6.36
C ILE A 115 5.96 -0.99 7.50
N LEU A 116 5.61 -1.33 8.76
CA LEU A 116 6.56 -1.25 9.87
C LEU A 116 7.82 -2.10 9.63
N ILE A 117 7.66 -3.30 9.04
CA ILE A 117 8.79 -4.17 8.68
C ILE A 117 9.66 -3.49 7.62
N PHE A 118 9.06 -2.94 6.56
CA PHE A 118 9.80 -2.22 5.52
C PHE A 118 10.53 -1.00 6.07
N GLU A 119 9.91 -0.21 6.96
CA GLU A 119 10.57 0.93 7.60
C GLU A 119 11.76 0.51 8.47
N ILE A 120 11.72 -0.69 9.08
CA ILE A 120 12.88 -1.22 9.82
C ILE A 120 14.00 -1.61 8.85
N LEU A 121 13.67 -2.22 7.71
CA LEU A 121 14.65 -2.64 6.71
C LEU A 121 15.33 -1.46 6.03
N ASP A 122 14.56 -0.41 5.75
CA ASP A 122 15.04 0.78 5.05
C ASP A 122 15.73 1.79 5.99
N LEU A 123 15.67 1.59 7.31
CA LEU A 123 16.14 2.53 8.32
C LEU A 123 17.57 3.03 8.10
N ALA A 124 18.45 2.18 7.58
CA ALA A 124 19.86 2.52 7.31
C ALA A 124 20.02 3.48 6.11
N ASN A 125 19.05 3.49 5.19
CA ASN A 125 19.09 4.26 3.94
C ASN A 125 18.10 5.44 3.95
N ASP A 126 17.21 5.49 4.94
CA ASP A 126 16.18 6.53 5.06
C ASP A 126 16.78 7.86 5.55
N ASP A 127 16.26 8.94 5.00
CA ASP A 127 16.58 10.31 5.48
C ASP A 127 16.15 10.44 6.95
N PRO A 128 17.05 10.88 7.85
CA PRO A 128 16.72 11.11 9.27
C PRO A 128 15.54 12.07 9.49
N HIS A 129 15.23 12.92 8.54
CA HIS A 129 14.12 13.88 8.63
C HIS A 129 12.74 13.27 8.29
N LEU A 130 12.65 12.01 7.89
CA LEU A 130 11.38 11.35 7.55
C LEU A 130 10.53 11.00 8.77
N HIS A 131 11.12 11.00 9.98
CA HIS A 131 10.43 10.69 11.23
C HIS A 131 9.60 9.39 11.14
N THR A 132 10.18 8.32 10.60
CA THR A 132 9.53 7.00 10.54
C THR A 132 9.32 6.44 11.95
N VAL A 133 8.40 5.47 12.10
CA VAL A 133 8.13 4.86 13.41
C VAL A 133 9.40 4.29 14.06
N PRO A 134 10.24 3.50 13.36
CA PRO A 134 11.48 3.00 13.97
C PRO A 134 12.50 4.10 14.29
N GLN A 135 12.49 5.25 13.60
CA GLN A 135 13.32 6.40 13.97
C GLN A 135 12.85 7.05 15.28
N GLN A 136 11.53 7.06 15.54
CA GLN A 136 10.96 7.70 16.74
C GLN A 136 11.04 6.83 17.99
N ILE A 137 10.62 5.56 17.91
CA ILE A 137 10.50 4.68 19.08
C ILE A 137 11.60 3.61 19.16
N GLY A 138 12.45 3.51 18.12
CA GLY A 138 13.52 2.54 18.02
C GLY A 138 13.06 1.18 17.47
N VAL A 139 13.99 0.46 16.83
CA VAL A 139 13.73 -0.83 16.14
C VAL A 139 13.09 -1.88 17.06
N LYS A 140 13.60 -2.01 18.30
CA LYS A 140 13.10 -3.02 19.25
C LYS A 140 11.62 -2.79 19.59
N ARG A 141 11.22 -1.56 19.89
CA ARG A 141 9.83 -1.21 20.21
C ARG A 141 8.92 -1.33 18.98
N THR A 142 9.41 -0.99 17.79
CA THR A 142 8.66 -1.16 16.53
C THR A 142 8.39 -2.63 16.25
N LYS A 143 9.34 -3.54 16.48
CA LYS A 143 9.11 -4.98 16.37
C LYS A 143 8.06 -5.48 17.35
N ILE A 144 8.12 -5.03 18.60
CA ILE A 144 7.12 -5.38 19.63
C ILE A 144 5.74 -4.86 19.23
N LEU A 145 5.64 -3.62 18.74
CA LEU A 145 4.39 -3.04 18.23
C LEU A 145 3.81 -3.88 17.10
N GLY A 146 4.62 -4.27 16.12
CA GLY A 146 4.19 -5.14 15.02
C GLY A 146 3.66 -6.50 15.51
N LEU A 147 4.35 -7.13 16.46
CA LEU A 147 3.90 -8.40 17.05
C LEU A 147 2.59 -8.23 17.84
N LEU A 148 2.46 -7.15 18.62
CA LEU A 148 1.22 -6.86 19.36
C LEU A 148 0.04 -6.64 18.42
N LEU A 149 0.24 -6.00 17.27
CA LEU A 149 -0.80 -5.79 16.26
C LEU A 149 -1.25 -7.09 15.55
N LEU A 150 -0.40 -8.12 15.51
CA LEU A 150 -0.79 -9.43 14.99
C LEU A 150 -1.76 -10.17 15.91
N ILE A 151 -1.81 -9.84 17.20
CA ILE A 151 -2.78 -10.45 18.15
C ILE A 151 -4.22 -10.12 17.73
N PRO A 152 -4.65 -8.85 17.65
CA PRO A 152 -6.00 -8.53 17.19
C PRO A 152 -6.25 -8.99 15.76
N PHE A 153 -5.26 -8.95 14.87
CA PHE A 153 -5.37 -9.52 13.53
C PHE A 153 -5.84 -10.97 13.56
N TYR A 154 -5.21 -11.79 14.41
CA TYR A 154 -5.57 -13.20 14.56
C TYR A 154 -6.91 -13.39 15.27
N LEU A 155 -7.19 -12.64 16.34
CA LEU A 155 -8.44 -12.74 17.10
C LEU A 155 -9.66 -12.37 16.26
N LEU A 156 -9.54 -11.42 15.34
CA LEU A 156 -10.63 -11.03 14.44
C LEU A 156 -11.08 -12.19 13.51
N GLU A 157 -10.23 -13.21 13.28
CA GLU A 157 -10.64 -14.38 12.51
C GLU A 157 -11.73 -15.19 13.21
N PHE A 158 -11.67 -15.29 14.55
CA PHE A 158 -12.68 -16.02 15.34
C PHE A 158 -14.02 -15.28 15.43
N LEU A 159 -14.05 -13.98 15.14
CA LEU A 159 -15.27 -13.17 15.16
C LEU A 159 -16.06 -13.24 13.86
N LYS A 160 -15.53 -13.88 12.81
CA LYS A 160 -16.24 -14.08 11.56
C LYS A 160 -17.32 -15.12 11.74
N SER A 161 -18.54 -14.76 11.35
CA SER A 161 -19.75 -15.59 11.59
C SER A 161 -19.88 -16.79 10.69
N ASN A 162 -19.14 -16.86 9.57
CA ASN A 162 -19.18 -17.96 8.62
C ASN A 162 -17.78 -18.38 8.22
N PHE A 163 -17.31 -19.45 8.83
CA PHE A 163 -16.22 -20.25 8.29
C PHE A 163 -16.79 -21.08 7.14
N ASP A 164 -17.10 -20.43 6.04
CA ASP A 164 -17.58 -21.12 4.84
C ASP A 164 -16.41 -21.90 4.23
N ARG A 165 -16.38 -23.21 4.49
CA ARG A 165 -15.39 -24.17 4.00
C ARG A 165 -15.32 -24.23 2.46
N ASN A 166 -16.21 -23.54 1.77
CA ASN A 166 -16.39 -23.64 0.31
C ASN A 166 -15.76 -22.47 -0.47
N GLN A 167 -14.94 -21.62 0.17
CA GLN A 167 -14.26 -20.51 -0.50
C GLN A 167 -12.73 -20.61 -0.44
N LEU A 168 -12.19 -21.83 -0.47
CA LEU A 168 -10.78 -22.07 -0.78
C LEU A 168 -10.62 -22.45 -2.24
#